data_3db7185e17dca42adb640a68528a5e8b
#
_entry.id   3db7185e17dca42adb640a68528a5e8b
#
_cell.length_a   1.000
_cell.length_b   1.000
_cell.length_c   1.000
_cell.angle_alpha   90.00
_cell.angle_beta   90.00
_cell.angle_gamma   90.00
#
_symmetry.space_group_name_H-M   'P 1'
#
loop_
_entity.id
_entity.type
_entity.pdbx_description
1 polymer ?
#
loop_
_entity_poly.entity_id
_entity_poly.type
_entity_poly.pdbx_seq_one_letter_code
_entity_poly.pdbx_strand_id
1 'polypeptide(L)'
;MPYMIGEVFSTGLMILTTIVLLAATVRLLVHANKSMTAVYFAFTMVSILLSEFYWLAYDILRGDVRMPFAANEFAEAAFFLLLASSLRTVFRERFPVFDRAILLTALYAVGNIVLWILWNGDWIEALLTGPAYLYFLVMAMFALRQSEAIRRSGLIVLGCAAFASLALMYLAHFIPSVSAAMDLVNYILLFGVLGAMVLGFVRALRTGRESRVLLALAYCAVVWAQNSLYMSTGWWYAAMEMLYAMTMPAMFFAVRREVIA
;
A
#
# COMPACT_ATOMS: atom_id res chain seq x y z
N MET A 1 14.24 -19.10 -14.47
CA MET A 1 13.31 -18.98 -15.62
C MET A 1 11.82 -19.05 -15.25
N PRO A 2 11.24 -20.08 -14.56
CA PRO A 2 9.80 -20.05 -14.24
C PRO A 2 9.36 -18.89 -13.35
N TYR A 3 10.25 -18.36 -12.56
CA TYR A 3 10.12 -17.28 -11.64
C TYR A 3 9.92 -15.93 -12.34
N MET A 4 10.77 -15.58 -13.32
CA MET A 4 10.63 -14.39 -14.17
C MET A 4 9.28 -14.32 -14.89
N ILE A 5 8.72 -15.46 -15.32
CA ILE A 5 7.42 -15.51 -15.98
C ILE A 5 6.31 -15.06 -15.02
N GLY A 6 6.40 -15.47 -13.75
CA GLY A 6 5.45 -15.05 -12.72
C GLY A 6 5.49 -13.54 -12.45
N GLU A 7 6.68 -12.97 -12.32
CA GLU A 7 6.89 -11.53 -12.10
C GLU A 7 6.42 -10.70 -13.29
N VAL A 8 6.85 -11.03 -14.50
CA VAL A 8 6.39 -10.34 -15.72
C VAL A 8 4.86 -10.42 -15.88
N PHE A 9 4.25 -11.55 -15.51
CA PHE A 9 2.79 -11.69 -15.57
C PHE A 9 2.09 -10.82 -14.53
N SER A 10 2.56 -10.80 -13.29
CA SER A 10 1.95 -10.00 -12.22
C SER A 10 2.12 -8.50 -12.47
N THR A 11 3.31 -8.06 -12.89
CA THR A 11 3.57 -6.68 -13.30
C THR A 11 2.71 -6.27 -14.49
N GLY A 12 2.56 -7.15 -15.49
CA GLY A 12 1.66 -6.92 -16.63
C GLY A 12 0.19 -6.76 -16.20
N LEU A 13 -0.27 -7.57 -15.25
CA LEU A 13 -1.61 -7.46 -14.67
C LEU A 13 -1.78 -6.14 -13.91
N MET A 14 -0.77 -5.71 -13.16
CA MET A 14 -0.78 -4.46 -12.43
C MET A 14 -0.85 -3.26 -13.38
N ILE A 15 -0.04 -3.26 -14.45
CA ILE A 15 -0.08 -2.24 -15.51
C ILE A 15 -1.48 -2.16 -16.14
N LEU A 16 -2.04 -3.30 -16.55
CA LEU A 16 -3.38 -3.34 -17.17
C LEU A 16 -4.45 -2.80 -16.21
N THR A 17 -4.43 -3.25 -14.97
CA THR A 17 -5.36 -2.78 -13.93
C THR A 17 -5.24 -1.27 -13.75
N THR A 18 -4.03 -0.76 -13.64
CA THR A 18 -3.76 0.68 -13.45
C THR A 18 -4.21 1.52 -14.63
N ILE A 19 -4.00 1.07 -15.87
CA ILE A 19 -4.49 1.74 -17.10
C ILE A 19 -6.02 1.83 -17.09
N VAL A 20 -6.70 0.73 -16.79
CA VAL A 20 -8.18 0.69 -16.75
C VAL A 20 -8.70 1.63 -15.66
N LEU A 21 -8.10 1.63 -14.49
CA LEU A 21 -8.50 2.50 -13.38
C LEU A 21 -8.19 3.97 -13.66
N LEU A 22 -7.07 4.27 -14.31
CA LEU A 22 -6.74 5.63 -14.75
C LEU A 22 -7.79 6.14 -15.74
N ALA A 23 -8.12 5.35 -16.76
CA ALA A 23 -9.15 5.71 -17.74
C ALA A 23 -10.53 5.94 -17.08
N ALA A 24 -10.91 5.06 -16.13
CA ALA A 24 -12.14 5.20 -15.37
C ALA A 24 -12.13 6.45 -14.48
N THR A 25 -10.98 6.80 -13.90
CA THR A 25 -10.82 8.00 -13.06
C THR A 25 -10.87 9.29 -13.90
N VAL A 26 -10.23 9.30 -15.06
CA VAL A 26 -10.32 10.42 -16.01
C VAL A 26 -11.78 10.64 -16.44
N ARG A 27 -12.49 9.55 -16.75
CA ARG A 27 -13.93 9.62 -17.06
C ARG A 27 -14.73 10.19 -15.88
N LEU A 28 -14.41 9.78 -14.64
CA LEU A 28 -15.04 10.33 -13.45
C LEU A 28 -14.79 11.84 -13.30
N LEU A 29 -13.56 12.30 -13.55
CA LEU A 29 -13.19 13.72 -13.51
C LEU A 29 -13.90 14.58 -14.54
N VAL A 30 -14.17 14.02 -15.72
CA VAL A 30 -14.90 14.72 -16.79
C VAL A 30 -16.39 14.86 -16.46
N HIS A 31 -17.00 13.88 -15.80
CA HIS A 31 -18.45 13.81 -15.58
C HIS A 31 -18.88 14.26 -14.17
N ALA A 32 -18.00 14.17 -13.18
CA ALA A 32 -18.26 14.61 -11.82
C ALA A 32 -17.51 15.93 -11.56
N ASN A 33 -18.12 16.82 -10.78
CA ASN A 33 -17.48 18.07 -10.34
C ASN A 33 -16.04 17.80 -9.85
N LYS A 34 -15.07 18.48 -10.47
CA LYS A 34 -13.61 18.36 -10.30
C LYS A 34 -13.20 18.12 -8.85
N SER A 35 -13.36 16.89 -8.36
CA SER A 35 -12.99 16.52 -7.00
C SER A 35 -11.47 16.38 -6.89
N MET A 36 -10.86 17.09 -5.96
CA MET A 36 -9.43 16.98 -5.68
C MET A 36 -9.03 15.55 -5.29
N THR A 37 -9.91 14.80 -4.62
CA THR A 37 -9.70 13.39 -4.29
C THR A 37 -9.49 12.54 -5.55
N ALA A 38 -10.33 12.74 -6.58
CA ALA A 38 -10.20 12.03 -7.86
C ALA A 38 -8.96 12.50 -8.64
N VAL A 39 -8.59 13.78 -8.56
CA VAL A 39 -7.35 14.30 -9.16
C VAL A 39 -6.13 13.63 -8.55
N TYR A 40 -6.01 13.62 -7.23
CA TYR A 40 -4.90 12.92 -6.54
C TYR A 40 -4.88 11.43 -6.87
N PHE A 41 -6.04 10.80 -6.92
CA PHE A 41 -6.11 9.38 -7.29
C PHE A 41 -5.67 9.12 -8.73
N ALA A 42 -6.02 9.99 -9.69
CA ALA A 42 -5.53 9.88 -11.06
C ALA A 42 -4.00 9.99 -11.13
N PHE A 43 -3.41 10.97 -10.47
CA PHE A 43 -1.95 11.10 -10.38
C PHE A 43 -1.29 9.92 -9.65
N THR A 44 -1.94 9.35 -8.65
CA THR A 44 -1.49 8.11 -8.01
C THR A 44 -1.41 6.97 -9.03
N MET A 45 -2.42 6.80 -9.88
CA MET A 45 -2.41 5.78 -10.94
C MET A 45 -1.29 6.02 -11.95
N VAL A 46 -1.03 7.28 -12.31
CA VAL A 46 0.11 7.63 -13.18
C VAL A 46 1.44 7.27 -12.53
N SER A 47 1.60 7.55 -11.24
CA SER A 47 2.83 7.21 -10.50
C SER A 47 3.08 5.70 -10.45
N ILE A 48 2.05 4.90 -10.14
CA ILE A 48 2.17 3.43 -10.20
C ILE A 48 2.55 2.99 -11.60
N LEU A 49 1.87 3.51 -12.62
CA LEU A 49 2.10 3.12 -14.01
C LEU A 49 3.55 3.38 -14.44
N LEU A 50 4.14 4.50 -14.02
CA LEU A 50 5.53 4.82 -14.29
C LEU A 50 6.48 3.84 -13.59
N SER A 51 6.22 3.50 -12.33
CA SER A 51 7.00 2.51 -11.57
C SER A 51 6.92 1.13 -12.22
N GLU A 52 5.73 0.66 -12.55
CA GLU A 52 5.52 -0.68 -13.13
C GLU A 52 6.11 -0.80 -14.55
N PHE A 53 6.02 0.25 -15.37
CA PHE A 53 6.70 0.25 -16.67
C PHE A 53 8.21 0.22 -16.54
N TYR A 54 8.76 0.90 -15.55
CA TYR A 54 10.19 0.84 -15.27
C TYR A 54 10.60 -0.61 -14.92
N TRP A 55 9.89 -1.25 -13.98
CA TRP A 55 10.16 -2.62 -13.57
C TRP A 55 10.00 -3.62 -14.72
N LEU A 56 8.93 -3.51 -15.51
CA LEU A 56 8.73 -4.38 -16.67
C LEU A 56 9.87 -4.24 -17.70
N ALA A 57 10.25 -3.00 -18.01
CA ALA A 57 11.36 -2.75 -18.94
C ALA A 57 12.69 -3.30 -18.39
N TYR A 58 12.89 -3.17 -17.09
CA TYR A 58 14.09 -3.65 -16.41
C TYR A 58 14.19 -5.18 -16.44
N ASP A 59 13.13 -5.88 -16.06
CA ASP A 59 13.06 -7.34 -16.03
C ASP A 59 13.29 -7.95 -17.42
N ILE A 60 12.78 -7.27 -18.47
CA ILE A 60 12.96 -7.74 -19.86
C ILE A 60 14.37 -7.46 -20.40
N LEU A 61 14.94 -6.29 -20.08
CA LEU A 61 16.14 -5.81 -20.77
C LEU A 61 17.45 -6.09 -20.01
N ARG A 62 17.44 -6.16 -18.70
CA ARG A 62 18.68 -6.16 -17.91
C ARG A 62 18.87 -7.29 -16.93
N GLY A 63 17.86 -8.07 -16.58
CA GLY A 63 17.95 -9.19 -15.62
C GLY A 63 18.92 -8.91 -14.45
N ASP A 64 18.56 -9.15 -13.26
CA ASP A 64 19.38 -9.23 -12.02
C ASP A 64 20.29 -8.04 -11.60
N VAL A 65 20.46 -6.98 -12.39
CA VAL A 65 21.34 -5.85 -12.02
C VAL A 65 20.53 -4.59 -11.75
N ARG A 66 20.13 -4.35 -10.52
CA ARG A 66 19.43 -3.13 -10.12
C ARG A 66 20.31 -1.89 -10.28
N MET A 67 19.76 -0.84 -10.85
CA MET A 67 20.41 0.48 -10.83
C MET A 67 20.36 1.05 -9.40
N PRO A 68 21.44 1.66 -8.90
CA PRO A 68 21.49 2.14 -7.50
C PRO A 68 20.50 3.27 -7.18
N PHE A 69 20.02 3.98 -8.17
CA PHE A 69 18.97 4.99 -8.04
C PHE A 69 18.24 5.13 -9.37
N ALA A 70 16.93 5.00 -9.34
CA ALA A 70 16.14 4.96 -10.56
C ALA A 70 14.87 5.83 -10.48
N ALA A 71 14.28 6.11 -11.64
CA ALA A 71 13.08 6.93 -11.74
C ALA A 71 11.86 6.35 -11.00
N ASN A 72 11.84 5.02 -10.75
CA ASN A 72 10.77 4.37 -10.01
C ASN A 72 10.69 4.82 -8.54
N GLU A 73 11.81 5.12 -7.87
CA GLU A 73 11.79 5.60 -6.48
C GLU A 73 11.06 6.95 -6.35
N PHE A 74 11.22 7.83 -7.33
CA PHE A 74 10.43 9.07 -7.39
C PHE A 74 8.94 8.78 -7.60
N ALA A 75 8.62 7.81 -8.46
CA ALA A 75 7.24 7.42 -8.72
C ALA A 75 6.59 6.79 -7.48
N GLU A 76 7.32 5.98 -6.73
CA GLU A 76 6.86 5.39 -5.46
C GLU A 76 6.68 6.44 -4.37
N ALA A 77 7.63 7.36 -4.20
CA ALA A 77 7.46 8.48 -3.27
C ALA A 77 6.24 9.33 -3.63
N ALA A 78 6.06 9.63 -4.91
CA ALA A 78 4.88 10.35 -5.40
C ALA A 78 3.58 9.57 -5.14
N PHE A 79 3.57 8.25 -5.35
CA PHE A 79 2.44 7.39 -5.01
C PHE A 79 2.01 7.55 -3.54
N PHE A 80 2.92 7.41 -2.60
CA PHE A 80 2.61 7.57 -1.17
C PHE A 80 2.10 8.97 -0.83
N LEU A 81 2.75 10.01 -1.35
CA LEU A 81 2.35 11.41 -1.10
C LEU A 81 0.97 11.73 -1.67
N LEU A 82 0.67 11.25 -2.87
CA LEU A 82 -0.61 11.47 -3.54
C LEU A 82 -1.75 10.73 -2.85
N LEU A 83 -1.51 9.48 -2.41
CA LEU A 83 -2.46 8.74 -1.60
C LEU A 83 -2.74 9.45 -0.26
N ALA A 84 -1.71 9.86 0.46
CA ALA A 84 -1.88 10.61 1.69
C ALA A 84 -2.65 11.93 1.46
N SER A 85 -2.35 12.63 0.37
CA SER A 85 -3.03 13.87 -0.02
C SER A 85 -4.50 13.62 -0.37
N SER A 86 -4.81 12.52 -1.05
CA SER A 86 -6.19 12.11 -1.32
C SER A 86 -6.98 11.87 -0.02
N LEU A 87 -6.43 11.14 0.95
CA LEU A 87 -7.04 11.00 2.28
C LEU A 87 -7.23 12.34 2.97
N ARG A 88 -6.23 13.22 2.88
CA ARG A 88 -6.29 14.56 3.45
C ARG A 88 -7.45 15.40 2.91
N THR A 89 -7.81 15.26 1.64
CA THR A 89 -8.94 16.02 1.07
C THR A 89 -10.29 15.60 1.65
N VAL A 90 -10.43 14.31 2.01
CA VAL A 90 -11.68 13.74 2.56
C VAL A 90 -11.79 14.00 4.06
N PHE A 91 -10.68 13.93 4.78
CA PHE A 91 -10.63 14.09 6.25
C PHE A 91 -10.12 15.47 6.68
N ARG A 92 -10.55 16.55 5.97
CA ARG A 92 -10.06 17.94 6.14
C ARG A 92 -10.30 18.57 7.52
N GLU A 93 -11.35 18.17 8.19
CA GLU A 93 -11.88 18.90 9.35
C GLU A 93 -10.98 18.84 10.60
N ARG A 94 -10.04 17.91 10.64
CA ARG A 94 -9.12 17.76 11.77
C ARG A 94 -7.71 17.43 11.29
N PHE A 95 -6.71 18.03 11.91
CA PHE A 95 -5.33 17.56 11.79
C PHE A 95 -5.12 16.31 12.65
N PRO A 96 -4.23 15.39 12.23
CA PRO A 96 -3.82 14.30 13.11
C PRO A 96 -3.28 14.90 14.41
N VAL A 97 -4.01 14.70 15.49
CA VAL A 97 -3.49 15.03 16.83
C VAL A 97 -2.45 13.98 17.16
N PHE A 98 -1.27 14.42 17.58
CA PHE A 98 -0.18 13.53 17.97
C PHE A 98 -0.59 12.77 19.24
N ASP A 99 -1.00 11.53 19.06
CA ASP A 99 -1.40 10.64 20.13
C ASP A 99 -0.64 9.30 20.08
N ARG A 100 -0.92 8.42 21.00
CA ARG A 100 -0.24 7.12 21.11
C ARG A 100 -0.36 6.26 19.86
N ALA A 101 -1.51 6.28 19.16
CA ALA A 101 -1.70 5.47 17.95
C ALA A 101 -0.88 6.02 16.79
N ILE A 102 -0.85 7.33 16.62
CA ILE A 102 -0.02 8.00 15.61
C ILE A 102 1.47 7.78 15.91
N LEU A 103 1.88 7.88 17.19
CA LEU A 103 3.26 7.59 17.59
C LEU A 103 3.65 6.14 17.27
N LEU A 104 2.82 5.17 17.63
CA LEU A 104 3.07 3.75 17.31
C LEU A 104 3.14 3.51 15.80
N THR A 105 2.26 4.16 15.03
CA THR A 105 2.30 4.08 13.55
C THR A 105 3.59 4.65 13.00
N ALA A 106 4.05 5.78 13.54
CA ALA A 106 5.33 6.37 13.14
C ALA A 106 6.53 5.47 13.50
N LEU A 107 6.52 4.86 14.70
CA LEU A 107 7.55 3.90 15.11
C LEU A 107 7.57 2.66 14.19
N TYR A 108 6.40 2.15 13.83
CA TYR A 108 6.27 1.06 12.88
C TYR A 108 6.84 1.43 11.50
N ALA A 109 6.50 2.63 10.99
CA ALA A 109 7.02 3.11 9.72
C ALA A 109 8.55 3.25 9.72
N VAL A 110 9.12 3.84 10.78
CA VAL A 110 10.57 3.94 10.95
C VAL A 110 11.22 2.56 11.02
N GLY A 111 10.59 1.61 11.74
CA GLY A 111 11.05 0.23 11.79
C GLY A 111 11.13 -0.42 10.40
N ASN A 112 10.11 -0.23 9.55
CA ASN A 112 10.15 -0.74 8.17
C ASN A 112 11.23 -0.05 7.33
N ILE A 113 11.38 1.26 7.43
CA ILE A 113 12.42 2.01 6.70
C ILE A 113 13.81 1.49 7.08
N VAL A 114 14.07 1.28 8.36
CA VAL A 114 15.35 0.71 8.82
C VAL A 114 15.54 -0.71 8.28
N LEU A 115 14.50 -1.54 8.25
CA LEU A 115 14.56 -2.89 7.70
C LEU A 115 14.88 -2.86 6.19
N TRP A 116 14.30 -1.95 5.42
CA TRP A 116 14.61 -1.78 4.00
C TRP A 116 16.06 -1.38 3.76
N ILE A 117 16.59 -0.46 4.57
CA ILE A 117 18.02 -0.08 4.52
C ILE A 117 18.91 -1.30 4.80
N LEU A 118 18.56 -2.11 5.80
CA LEU A 118 19.32 -3.31 6.14
C LEU A 118 19.29 -4.37 5.02
N TRP A 119 18.15 -4.50 4.33
CA TRP A 119 17.99 -5.50 3.27
C TRP A 119 18.63 -5.08 1.95
N ASN A 120 18.34 -3.86 1.51
CA ASN A 120 18.75 -3.39 0.19
C ASN A 120 20.13 -2.72 0.20
N GLY A 121 20.59 -2.27 1.37
CA GLY A 121 21.79 -1.46 1.49
C GLY A 121 21.67 -0.05 0.88
N ASP A 122 20.48 0.29 0.35
CA ASP A 122 20.23 1.56 -0.31
C ASP A 122 19.51 2.55 0.63
N TRP A 123 20.32 3.30 1.37
CA TRP A 123 19.83 4.33 2.29
C TRP A 123 19.29 5.56 1.54
N ILE A 124 19.71 5.81 0.28
CA ILE A 124 19.26 6.97 -0.53
C ILE A 124 17.80 6.76 -0.93
N GLU A 125 17.44 5.58 -1.40
CA GLU A 125 16.06 5.20 -1.67
C GLU A 125 15.18 5.39 -0.43
N ALA A 126 15.62 4.85 0.70
CA ALA A 126 14.89 4.94 1.96
C ALA A 126 14.76 6.39 2.47
N LEU A 127 15.72 7.27 2.19
CA LEU A 127 15.65 8.69 2.53
C LEU A 127 14.59 9.42 1.69
N LEU A 128 14.41 9.02 0.44
CA LEU A 128 13.44 9.62 -0.47
C LEU A 128 12.01 9.10 -0.23
N THR A 129 11.84 7.78 -0.19
CA THR A 129 10.53 7.14 -0.07
C THR A 129 10.02 7.08 1.38
N GLY A 130 10.92 6.97 2.35
CA GLY A 130 10.60 6.80 3.76
C GLY A 130 9.71 7.90 4.35
N PRO A 131 10.00 9.20 4.18
CA PRO A 131 9.14 10.27 4.66
C PRO A 131 7.74 10.25 4.02
N ALA A 132 7.65 9.92 2.74
CA ALA A 132 6.39 9.80 2.02
C ALA A 132 5.55 8.62 2.54
N TYR A 133 6.19 7.47 2.76
CA TYR A 133 5.61 6.28 3.36
C TYR A 133 5.13 6.54 4.80
N LEU A 134 5.96 7.17 5.63
CA LEU A 134 5.60 7.58 6.99
C LEU A 134 4.34 8.45 6.99
N TYR A 135 4.32 9.48 6.14
CA TYR A 135 3.17 10.37 6.02
C TYR A 135 1.91 9.63 5.59
N PHE A 136 2.04 8.71 4.64
CA PHE A 136 0.92 7.89 4.18
C PHE A 136 0.36 6.99 5.29
N LEU A 137 1.22 6.28 6.04
CA LEU A 137 0.79 5.44 7.16
C LEU A 137 0.08 6.23 8.24
N VAL A 138 0.61 7.39 8.61
CA VAL A 138 -0.01 8.30 9.59
C VAL A 138 -1.40 8.73 9.11
N MET A 139 -1.53 9.11 7.85
CA MET A 139 -2.82 9.51 7.27
C MET A 139 -3.82 8.35 7.18
N ALA A 140 -3.35 7.14 6.85
CA ALA A 140 -4.19 5.94 6.81
C ALA A 140 -4.72 5.58 8.22
N MET A 141 -3.86 5.60 9.24
CA MET A 141 -4.27 5.38 10.63
C MET A 141 -5.25 6.45 11.12
N PHE A 142 -4.99 7.71 10.78
CA PHE A 142 -5.90 8.82 11.10
C PHE A 142 -7.27 8.60 10.45
N ALA A 143 -7.32 8.23 9.17
CA ALA A 143 -8.56 7.95 8.44
C ALA A 143 -9.34 6.78 9.04
N LEU A 144 -8.67 5.68 9.42
CA LEU A 144 -9.30 4.54 10.09
C LEU A 144 -9.98 4.93 11.41
N ARG A 145 -9.33 5.79 12.18
CA ARG A 145 -9.85 6.26 13.46
C ARG A 145 -10.99 7.26 13.29
N GLN A 146 -10.83 8.21 12.38
CA GLN A 146 -11.81 9.28 12.15
C GLN A 146 -13.11 8.73 11.55
N SER A 147 -13.01 7.72 10.68
CA SER A 147 -14.18 7.08 10.07
C SER A 147 -14.86 6.04 10.96
N GLU A 148 -14.28 5.70 12.11
CA GLU A 148 -14.72 4.59 12.95
C GLU A 148 -14.90 3.28 12.17
N ALA A 149 -14.09 3.11 11.11
CA ALA A 149 -14.15 1.94 10.22
C ALA A 149 -13.88 0.64 10.96
N ILE A 150 -13.02 0.70 11.97
CA ILE A 150 -12.61 -0.44 12.80
C ILE A 150 -12.81 -0.08 14.28
N ARG A 151 -13.38 -1.00 15.05
CA ARG A 151 -13.50 -0.83 16.50
C ARG A 151 -12.10 -0.70 17.16
N ARG A 152 -12.04 -0.06 18.33
CA ARG A 152 -10.77 0.13 19.07
C ARG A 152 -10.02 -1.19 19.30
N SER A 153 -10.71 -2.28 19.63
CA SER A 153 -10.10 -3.61 19.75
C SER A 153 -9.48 -4.10 18.45
N GLY A 154 -10.14 -3.87 17.30
CA GLY A 154 -9.60 -4.18 15.98
C GLY A 154 -8.36 -3.37 15.63
N LEU A 155 -8.30 -2.10 16.01
CA LEU A 155 -7.09 -1.28 15.84
C LEU A 155 -5.92 -1.81 16.67
N ILE A 156 -6.18 -2.29 17.88
CA ILE A 156 -5.15 -2.93 18.73
C ILE A 156 -4.65 -4.21 18.05
N VAL A 157 -5.56 -5.05 17.56
CA VAL A 157 -5.19 -6.30 16.85
C VAL A 157 -4.37 -5.99 15.60
N LEU A 158 -4.78 -5.00 14.81
CA LEU A 158 -4.04 -4.55 13.64
C LEU A 158 -2.63 -4.06 14.02
N GLY A 159 -2.51 -3.25 15.07
CA GLY A 159 -1.22 -2.78 15.58
C GLY A 159 -0.32 -3.92 16.05
N CYS A 160 -0.88 -4.87 16.83
CA CYS A 160 -0.15 -6.06 17.24
C CYS A 160 0.32 -6.91 16.06
N ALA A 161 -0.54 -7.09 15.04
CA ALA A 161 -0.18 -7.81 13.83
C ALA A 161 0.94 -7.11 13.05
N ALA A 162 0.88 -5.78 12.94
CA ALA A 162 1.92 -4.99 12.27
C ALA A 162 3.28 -5.13 12.96
N PHE A 163 3.33 -4.95 14.28
CA PHE A 163 4.58 -5.11 15.02
C PHE A 163 5.07 -6.55 15.09
N ALA A 164 4.17 -7.55 15.12
CA ALA A 164 4.54 -8.96 15.02
C ALA A 164 5.17 -9.26 13.65
N SER A 165 4.58 -8.78 12.56
CA SER A 165 5.13 -8.89 11.22
C SER A 165 6.53 -8.28 11.14
N LEU A 166 6.69 -7.05 11.62
CA LEU A 166 7.99 -6.37 11.65
C LEU A 166 9.03 -7.16 12.46
N ALA A 167 8.66 -7.67 13.64
CA ALA A 167 9.55 -8.48 14.48
C ALA A 167 9.97 -9.78 13.79
N LEU A 168 9.02 -10.48 13.14
CA LEU A 168 9.32 -11.70 12.38
C LEU A 168 10.32 -11.43 11.25
N MET A 169 10.18 -10.32 10.54
CA MET A 169 11.10 -9.94 9.47
C MET A 169 12.51 -9.59 9.97
N TYR A 170 12.60 -8.88 11.11
CA TYR A 170 13.91 -8.66 11.76
C TYR A 170 14.53 -9.98 12.20
N LEU A 171 13.76 -10.89 12.79
CA LEU A 171 14.26 -12.20 13.19
C LEU A 171 14.74 -13.02 11.98
N ALA A 172 13.98 -13.02 10.88
CA ALA A 172 14.37 -13.70 9.65
C ALA A 172 15.67 -13.12 9.08
N HIS A 173 15.85 -11.80 9.15
CA HIS A 173 17.07 -11.13 8.67
C HIS A 173 18.30 -11.48 9.53
N PHE A 174 18.20 -11.41 10.87
CA PHE A 174 19.34 -11.60 11.76
C PHE A 174 19.63 -13.07 12.10
N ILE A 175 18.68 -13.98 11.90
CA ILE A 175 18.81 -15.41 12.24
C ILE A 175 18.48 -16.26 11.02
N PRO A 176 19.42 -16.40 10.06
CA PRO A 176 19.15 -17.13 8.81
C PRO A 176 18.67 -18.57 8.98
N SER A 177 19.05 -19.24 10.08
CA SER A 177 18.66 -20.63 10.36
C SER A 177 17.15 -20.82 10.57
N VAL A 178 16.42 -19.77 10.92
CA VAL A 178 14.97 -19.81 11.16
C VAL A 178 14.18 -18.98 10.13
N SER A 179 14.86 -18.33 9.16
CA SER A 179 14.23 -17.39 8.23
C SER A 179 13.01 -17.98 7.53
N ALA A 180 13.12 -19.18 6.94
CA ALA A 180 12.02 -19.80 6.21
C ALA A 180 10.76 -20.04 7.08
N ALA A 181 10.94 -20.40 8.35
CA ALA A 181 9.83 -20.57 9.28
C ALA A 181 9.19 -19.23 9.66
N MET A 182 10.02 -18.20 9.89
CA MET A 182 9.55 -16.85 10.22
C MET A 182 8.83 -16.22 9.04
N ASP A 183 9.34 -16.40 7.81
CA ASP A 183 8.70 -15.94 6.58
C ASP A 183 7.32 -16.59 6.40
N LEU A 184 7.21 -17.89 6.58
CA LEU A 184 5.93 -18.60 6.47
C LEU A 184 4.90 -18.06 7.49
N VAL A 185 5.30 -17.89 8.75
CA VAL A 185 4.42 -17.33 9.80
C VAL A 185 4.02 -15.90 9.44
N ASN A 186 4.96 -15.10 8.93
CA ASN A 186 4.70 -13.74 8.50
C ASN A 186 3.69 -13.72 7.34
N TYR A 187 3.83 -14.56 6.32
CA TYR A 187 2.86 -14.63 5.22
C TYR A 187 1.46 -15.00 5.69
N ILE A 188 1.33 -15.97 6.59
CA ILE A 188 0.02 -16.32 7.18
C ILE A 188 -0.60 -15.10 7.88
N LEU A 189 0.20 -14.34 8.63
CA LEU A 189 -0.25 -13.12 9.31
C LEU A 189 -0.69 -12.05 8.31
N LEU A 190 0.13 -11.80 7.27
CA LEU A 190 -0.13 -10.81 6.23
C LEU A 190 -1.42 -11.14 5.46
N PHE A 191 -1.60 -12.38 5.02
CA PHE A 191 -2.83 -12.84 4.36
C PHE A 191 -4.06 -12.75 5.28
N GLY A 192 -3.90 -13.12 6.55
CA GLY A 192 -4.98 -13.05 7.53
C GLY A 192 -5.49 -11.63 7.73
N VAL A 193 -4.58 -10.67 7.88
CA VAL A 193 -4.95 -9.25 8.06
C VAL A 193 -5.57 -8.68 6.78
N LEU A 194 -4.97 -8.95 5.61
CA LEU A 194 -5.53 -8.48 4.33
C LEU A 194 -6.93 -9.07 4.10
N GLY A 195 -7.11 -10.36 4.37
CA GLY A 195 -8.42 -11.02 4.30
C GLY A 195 -9.45 -10.38 5.23
N ALA A 196 -9.07 -10.05 6.46
CA ALA A 196 -9.95 -9.36 7.40
C ALA A 196 -10.33 -7.94 6.93
N MET A 197 -9.39 -7.21 6.30
CA MET A 197 -9.66 -5.89 5.71
C MET A 197 -10.63 -5.98 4.52
N VAL A 198 -10.42 -6.93 3.62
CA VAL A 198 -11.31 -7.18 2.47
C VAL A 198 -12.71 -7.55 2.95
N LEU A 199 -12.82 -8.46 3.92
CA LEU A 199 -14.11 -8.81 4.52
C LEU A 199 -14.78 -7.61 5.20
N GLY A 200 -14.01 -6.78 5.90
CA GLY A 200 -14.48 -5.53 6.49
C GLY A 200 -15.03 -4.58 5.43
N PHE A 201 -14.32 -4.41 4.32
CA PHE A 201 -14.73 -3.59 3.18
C PHE A 201 -16.04 -4.12 2.55
N VAL A 202 -16.10 -5.41 2.24
CA VAL A 202 -17.32 -6.04 1.66
C VAL A 202 -18.51 -5.91 2.61
N ARG A 203 -18.28 -6.11 3.91
CA ARG A 203 -19.34 -5.91 4.92
C ARG A 203 -19.82 -4.46 4.98
N ALA A 204 -18.90 -3.50 5.01
CA ALA A 204 -19.23 -2.08 5.00
C ALA A 204 -20.02 -1.68 3.74
N LEU A 205 -19.63 -2.26 2.58
CA LEU A 205 -20.33 -2.07 1.33
C LEU A 205 -21.79 -2.60 1.39
N ARG A 206 -21.98 -3.83 1.88
CA ARG A 206 -23.30 -4.48 2.00
C ARG A 206 -24.23 -3.78 3.00
N THR A 207 -23.66 -3.21 4.06
CA THR A 207 -24.42 -2.50 5.10
C THR A 207 -24.65 -1.02 4.78
N GLY A 208 -24.26 -0.55 3.59
CA GLY A 208 -24.49 0.83 3.17
C GLY A 208 -23.73 1.86 4.01
N ARG A 209 -22.56 1.50 4.56
CA ARG A 209 -21.73 2.44 5.33
C ARG A 209 -21.29 3.63 4.48
N GLU A 210 -20.98 4.74 5.14
CA GLU A 210 -20.51 5.97 4.51
C GLU A 210 -19.28 5.73 3.62
N SER A 211 -19.14 6.53 2.57
CA SER A 211 -18.03 6.48 1.64
C SER A 211 -16.67 6.64 2.32
N ARG A 212 -16.59 7.48 3.37
CA ARG A 212 -15.39 7.67 4.20
C ARG A 212 -14.91 6.38 4.88
N VAL A 213 -15.84 5.53 5.34
CA VAL A 213 -15.49 4.20 5.91
C VAL A 213 -14.89 3.28 4.86
N LEU A 214 -15.51 3.23 3.68
CA LEU A 214 -15.02 2.43 2.56
C LEU A 214 -13.63 2.91 2.11
N LEU A 215 -13.46 4.23 2.03
CA LEU A 215 -12.18 4.83 1.65
C LEU A 215 -11.08 4.46 2.65
N ALA A 216 -11.32 4.64 3.95
CA ALA A 216 -10.34 4.32 4.98
C ALA A 216 -9.94 2.83 4.96
N LEU A 217 -10.90 1.90 4.79
CA LEU A 217 -10.64 0.47 4.68
C LEU A 217 -9.86 0.11 3.41
N ALA A 218 -10.25 0.68 2.25
CA ALA A 218 -9.57 0.43 0.99
C ALA A 218 -8.11 0.91 1.01
N TYR A 219 -7.86 2.12 1.52
CA TYR A 219 -6.50 2.65 1.66
C TYR A 219 -5.66 1.83 2.63
N CYS A 220 -6.25 1.37 3.73
CA CYS A 220 -5.54 0.50 4.67
C CYS A 220 -5.20 -0.86 4.04
N ALA A 221 -6.10 -1.42 3.22
CA ALA A 221 -5.82 -2.65 2.47
C ALA A 221 -4.67 -2.45 1.46
N VAL A 222 -4.63 -1.31 0.77
CA VAL A 222 -3.53 -0.94 -0.14
C VAL A 222 -2.22 -0.82 0.62
N VAL A 223 -2.20 -0.09 1.75
CA VAL A 223 -1.00 0.00 2.61
C VAL A 223 -0.49 -1.37 3.01
N TRP A 224 -1.41 -2.22 3.45
CA TRP A 224 -1.06 -3.55 3.94
C TRP A 224 -0.55 -4.46 2.81
N ALA A 225 -1.19 -4.40 1.63
CA ALA A 225 -0.77 -5.15 0.46
C ALA A 225 0.60 -4.67 -0.06
N GLN A 226 0.83 -3.36 -0.12
CA GLN A 226 2.12 -2.77 -0.50
C GLN A 226 3.24 -3.19 0.46
N ASN A 227 2.97 -3.11 1.76
CA ASN A 227 3.93 -3.53 2.78
C ASN A 227 4.24 -5.03 2.68
N SER A 228 3.23 -5.85 2.39
CA SER A 228 3.38 -7.29 2.15
C SER A 228 4.21 -7.58 0.90
N LEU A 229 4.06 -6.78 -0.15
CA LEU A 229 4.84 -6.88 -1.37
C LEU A 229 6.33 -6.64 -1.10
N TYR A 230 6.67 -5.55 -0.42
CA TYR A 230 8.06 -5.24 -0.07
C TYR A 230 8.75 -6.27 0.83
N MET A 231 7.96 -7.04 1.58
CA MET A 231 8.45 -8.09 2.47
C MET A 231 8.42 -9.48 1.84
N SER A 232 8.12 -9.57 0.54
CA SER A 232 7.96 -10.84 -0.16
C SER A 232 9.11 -11.07 -1.13
N THR A 233 9.46 -12.34 -1.33
CA THR A 233 10.43 -12.79 -2.31
C THR A 233 9.87 -13.98 -3.07
N GLY A 234 10.32 -14.17 -4.25
CA GLY A 234 9.96 -15.35 -4.96
C GLY A 234 8.53 -15.41 -5.47
N TRP A 235 8.00 -16.58 -5.50
CA TRP A 235 6.60 -16.83 -5.84
C TRP A 235 5.62 -16.04 -4.94
N TRP A 236 6.04 -15.75 -3.70
CA TRP A 236 5.27 -14.93 -2.79
C TRP A 236 5.20 -13.49 -3.25
N TYR A 237 6.27 -12.96 -3.86
CA TYR A 237 6.26 -11.62 -4.46
C TYR A 237 5.18 -11.52 -5.53
N ALA A 238 5.16 -12.42 -6.53
CA ALA A 238 4.14 -12.42 -7.58
C ALA A 238 2.71 -12.56 -7.01
N ALA A 239 2.53 -13.41 -5.99
CA ALA A 239 1.23 -13.56 -5.32
C ALA A 239 0.79 -12.28 -4.60
N MET A 240 1.71 -11.59 -3.91
CA MET A 240 1.42 -10.34 -3.21
C MET A 240 1.17 -9.19 -4.19
N GLU A 241 1.89 -9.14 -5.32
CA GLU A 241 1.67 -8.17 -6.38
C GLU A 241 0.28 -8.33 -7.01
N MET A 242 -0.16 -9.56 -7.27
CA MET A 242 -1.53 -9.81 -7.73
C MET A 242 -2.58 -9.35 -6.70
N LEU A 243 -2.35 -9.62 -5.41
CA LEU A 243 -3.24 -9.15 -4.34
C LEU A 243 -3.24 -7.63 -4.23
N TYR A 244 -2.09 -7.00 -4.37
CA TYR A 244 -1.96 -5.56 -4.43
C TYR A 244 -2.76 -4.98 -5.60
N ALA A 245 -2.63 -5.55 -6.81
CA ALA A 245 -3.42 -5.17 -7.97
C ALA A 245 -4.93 -5.30 -7.71
N MET A 246 -5.37 -6.32 -6.96
CA MET A 246 -6.78 -6.51 -6.59
C MET A 246 -7.31 -5.48 -5.57
N THR A 247 -6.44 -4.83 -4.79
CA THR A 247 -6.86 -3.77 -3.87
C THR A 247 -7.16 -2.44 -4.59
N MET A 248 -6.57 -2.21 -5.75
CA MET A 248 -6.74 -0.98 -6.53
C MET A 248 -8.17 -0.74 -7.01
N PRO A 249 -8.91 -1.71 -7.56
CA PRO A 249 -10.33 -1.56 -7.88
C PRO A 249 -11.20 -1.22 -6.67
N ALA A 250 -10.92 -1.80 -5.48
CA ALA A 250 -11.65 -1.46 -4.27
C ALA A 250 -11.41 0.01 -3.87
N MET A 251 -10.17 0.47 -3.99
CA MET A 251 -9.82 1.87 -3.75
C MET A 251 -10.51 2.82 -4.74
N PHE A 252 -10.48 2.51 -6.04
CA PHE A 252 -11.20 3.28 -7.05
C PHE A 252 -12.70 3.35 -6.75
N PHE A 253 -13.31 2.22 -6.39
CA PHE A 253 -14.73 2.18 -6.04
C PHE A 253 -15.05 3.09 -4.85
N ALA A 254 -14.21 3.08 -3.82
CA ALA A 254 -14.36 3.94 -2.66
C ALA A 254 -14.20 5.43 -3.01
N VAL A 255 -13.20 5.78 -3.83
CA VAL A 255 -12.99 7.14 -4.35
C VAL A 255 -14.19 7.59 -5.18
N ARG A 256 -14.65 6.76 -6.12
CA ARG A 256 -15.83 7.07 -6.94
C ARG A 256 -17.06 7.36 -6.07
N ARG A 257 -17.29 6.55 -5.04
CA ARG A 257 -18.44 6.73 -4.14
C ARG A 257 -18.33 8.02 -3.32
N GLU A 258 -17.13 8.39 -2.89
CA GLU A 258 -16.87 9.66 -2.19
C GLU A 258 -17.08 10.88 -3.10
N VAL A 259 -16.73 10.78 -4.37
CA VAL A 259 -16.85 11.88 -5.34
C VAL A 259 -18.30 12.11 -5.78
N ILE A 260 -19.11 11.05 -5.80
CA ILE A 260 -20.52 11.13 -6.24
C ILE A 260 -21.46 11.43 -5.08
N ALA A 261 -21.06 11.15 -3.82
CA ALA A 261 -21.85 11.44 -2.62
C ALA A 261 -21.92 12.95 -2.33
#